data_55d77a9dedb1c10e8e303d42ccc8b43f
#
_entry.id   55d77a9dedb1c10e8e303d42ccc8b43f
#
_cell.length_a   1.000
_cell.length_b   1.000
_cell.length_c   1.000
_cell.angle_alpha   90.00
_cell.angle_beta   90.00
_cell.angle_gamma   90.00
#
_symmetry.space_group_name_H-M   'P 1'
#
loop_
_entity.id
_entity.type
_entity.pdbx_description
1 polymer ?
#
loop_
_entity_poly.entity_id
_entity_poly.type
_entity_poly.pdbx_seq_one_letter_code
_entity_poly.pdbx_strand_id
1 'polypeptide(L)'
;MKRLSIFVVLALGLCLPFALRAADEKKMTVVDYFLLLPDKTLEAPPRAWLGNAQVIDRQNGYISIAGDGAQPSFQVALFRYRDGRPLLALCSGELEGDDSVTLDFFELGADGKMHKASRRVFPIGDRWSTGEYELKYEDLQFELPRQGRTILVRSHKSGKVLHKFTWNGEKFVEQRDAASN
;
A
#
# COMPACT_ATOMS: atom_id res chain seq x y z
N MET A 1 14.69 -51.42 67.73
CA MET A 1 14.40 -49.99 67.44
C MET A 1 15.22 -49.61 66.19
N LYS A 2 14.57 -49.60 64.97
CA LYS A 2 15.23 -49.30 63.71
C LYS A 2 14.89 -47.86 63.34
N ARG A 3 15.89 -46.96 63.23
CA ARG A 3 15.74 -45.57 62.81
C ARG A 3 15.70 -45.53 61.29
N LEU A 4 14.62 -45.05 60.72
CA LEU A 4 14.40 -44.86 59.31
C LEU A 4 14.88 -43.40 58.98
N SER A 5 15.95 -43.27 58.20
CA SER A 5 16.45 -42.00 57.70
C SER A 5 15.78 -41.68 56.36
N ILE A 6 15.00 -40.61 56.36
CA ILE A 6 14.36 -40.08 55.13
C ILE A 6 15.33 -39.12 54.46
N PHE A 7 15.84 -39.49 53.27
CA PHE A 7 16.58 -38.55 52.40
C PHE A 7 15.57 -37.74 51.58
N VAL A 8 15.50 -36.44 51.84
CA VAL A 8 14.77 -35.49 51.05
C VAL A 8 15.73 -35.02 49.96
N VAL A 9 15.48 -35.44 48.72
CA VAL A 9 16.20 -34.95 47.53
C VAL A 9 15.49 -33.67 47.06
N LEU A 10 16.14 -32.54 47.27
CA LEU A 10 15.69 -31.21 46.82
C LEU A 10 16.12 -31.06 45.36
N ALA A 11 15.23 -31.29 44.41
CA ALA A 11 15.44 -31.03 42.99
C ALA A 11 15.30 -29.50 42.76
N LEU A 12 16.41 -28.77 42.71
CA LEU A 12 16.45 -27.39 42.21
C LEU A 12 16.27 -27.41 40.69
N GLY A 13 15.04 -27.18 40.25
CA GLY A 13 14.74 -26.92 38.83
C GLY A 13 15.32 -25.55 38.43
N LEU A 14 16.43 -25.55 37.69
CA LEU A 14 16.92 -24.37 36.97
C LEU A 14 15.93 -24.02 35.87
N CYS A 15 14.98 -23.13 36.13
CA CYS A 15 14.23 -22.41 35.11
C CYS A 15 15.16 -21.39 34.43
N LEU A 16 15.84 -21.80 33.36
CA LEU A 16 16.47 -20.87 32.44
C LEU A 16 15.38 -20.07 31.76
N PRO A 17 15.33 -18.74 31.90
CA PRO A 17 14.43 -17.95 31.05
C PRO A 17 14.96 -18.06 29.60
N PHE A 18 14.28 -18.80 28.79
CA PHE A 18 14.37 -18.68 27.32
C PHE A 18 13.89 -17.25 27.00
N ALA A 19 14.77 -16.28 27.10
CA ALA A 19 14.60 -15.01 26.43
C ALA A 19 14.66 -15.33 24.93
N LEU A 20 13.50 -15.64 24.34
CA LEU A 20 13.32 -15.56 22.89
C LEU A 20 13.67 -14.13 22.51
N ARG A 21 14.91 -13.96 22.06
CA ARG A 21 15.36 -12.75 21.38
C ARG A 21 14.52 -12.72 20.11
N ALA A 22 13.39 -11.99 20.15
CA ALA A 22 12.66 -11.63 18.94
C ALA A 22 13.71 -11.00 18.01
N ALA A 23 14.12 -11.74 16.99
CA ALA A 23 14.93 -11.21 15.92
C ALA A 23 14.18 -10.00 15.44
N ASP A 24 14.82 -8.84 15.40
CA ASP A 24 14.25 -7.58 14.93
C ASP A 24 13.93 -7.81 13.44
N GLU A 25 12.72 -8.30 13.17
CA GLU A 25 12.27 -8.66 11.85
C GLU A 25 12.17 -7.35 11.08
N LYS A 26 13.18 -7.08 10.25
CA LYS A 26 13.31 -5.85 9.49
C LYS A 26 12.00 -5.58 8.76
N LYS A 27 11.24 -4.63 9.25
CA LYS A 27 9.95 -4.25 8.69
C LYS A 27 10.10 -3.85 7.23
N MET A 28 9.42 -4.57 6.35
CA MET A 28 9.43 -4.29 4.91
C MET A 28 8.93 -2.87 4.62
N THR A 29 9.63 -2.20 3.71
CA THR A 29 9.35 -0.84 3.24
C THR A 29 8.51 -0.85 1.96
N VAL A 30 8.08 0.33 1.51
CA VAL A 30 7.38 0.49 0.21
C VAL A 30 8.22 -0.05 -0.95
N VAL A 31 9.55 0.10 -0.91
CA VAL A 31 10.45 -0.42 -1.95
C VAL A 31 10.44 -1.94 -1.97
N ASP A 32 10.47 -2.58 -0.81
CA ASP A 32 10.46 -4.04 -0.71
C ASP A 32 9.15 -4.59 -1.31
N TYR A 33 8.00 -4.00 -0.99
CA TYR A 33 6.71 -4.41 -1.57
C TYR A 33 6.58 -4.08 -3.06
N PHE A 34 7.10 -2.94 -3.50
CA PHE A 34 7.13 -2.58 -4.92
C PHE A 34 7.89 -3.61 -5.75
N LEU A 35 9.02 -4.11 -5.25
CA LEU A 35 9.81 -5.15 -5.90
C LEU A 35 9.13 -6.53 -5.97
N LEU A 36 8.07 -6.74 -5.20
CA LEU A 36 7.27 -7.98 -5.21
C LEU A 36 6.06 -7.90 -6.15
N LEU A 37 5.86 -6.77 -6.84
CA LEU A 37 4.82 -6.67 -7.87
C LEU A 37 5.06 -7.69 -8.99
N PRO A 38 3.99 -8.27 -9.59
CA PRO A 38 4.12 -9.13 -10.75
C PRO A 38 4.83 -8.42 -11.91
N ASP A 39 5.69 -9.12 -12.63
CA ASP A 39 6.45 -8.56 -13.77
C ASP A 39 5.56 -7.94 -14.87
N LYS A 40 4.32 -8.42 -14.96
CA LYS A 40 3.33 -7.91 -15.94
C LYS A 40 2.54 -6.68 -15.46
N THR A 41 2.80 -6.20 -14.25
CA THR A 41 2.10 -5.01 -13.70
C THR A 41 2.57 -3.74 -14.37
N LEU A 42 3.82 -3.71 -14.76
CA LEU A 42 4.48 -2.59 -15.44
C LEU A 42 5.08 -3.12 -16.75
N GLU A 43 5.40 -2.24 -17.69
CA GLU A 43 6.01 -2.59 -18.97
C GLU A 43 7.42 -3.19 -18.82
N ALA A 44 8.10 -2.86 -17.73
CA ALA A 44 9.40 -3.42 -17.34
C ALA A 44 9.37 -3.93 -15.91
N PRO A 45 10.30 -4.82 -15.51
CA PRO A 45 10.40 -5.29 -14.14
C PRO A 45 10.51 -4.13 -13.14
N PRO A 46 9.85 -4.21 -11.95
CA PRO A 46 9.82 -3.11 -10.97
C PRO A 46 11.20 -2.56 -10.61
N ARG A 47 12.23 -3.41 -10.59
CA ARG A 47 13.61 -2.99 -10.29
C ARG A 47 14.17 -1.99 -11.31
N ALA A 48 13.81 -2.13 -12.58
CA ALA A 48 14.29 -1.23 -13.62
C ALA A 48 13.76 0.20 -13.42
N TRP A 49 12.57 0.33 -12.92
CA TRP A 49 11.91 1.62 -12.67
C TRP A 49 12.52 2.42 -11.52
N LEU A 50 13.07 1.73 -10.50
CA LEU A 50 13.67 2.43 -9.34
C LEU A 50 14.86 3.31 -9.70
N GLY A 51 15.53 3.06 -10.83
CA GLY A 51 16.60 3.92 -11.34
C GLY A 51 16.11 5.32 -11.73
N ASN A 52 14.85 5.46 -12.09
CA ASN A 52 14.22 6.72 -12.51
C ASN A 52 13.37 7.35 -11.39
N ALA A 53 13.50 6.86 -10.14
CA ALA A 53 12.76 7.40 -9.03
C ALA A 53 13.20 8.82 -8.68
N GLN A 54 12.25 9.75 -8.72
CA GLN A 54 12.44 11.14 -8.27
C GLN A 54 12.38 11.23 -6.74
N VAL A 55 11.53 10.40 -6.11
CA VAL A 55 11.35 10.35 -4.67
C VAL A 55 11.26 8.90 -4.23
N ILE A 56 12.04 8.52 -3.21
CA ILE A 56 11.88 7.29 -2.45
C ILE A 56 11.81 7.66 -0.97
N ASP A 57 10.59 7.72 -0.44
CA ASP A 57 10.31 8.05 0.95
C ASP A 57 9.91 6.78 1.72
N ARG A 58 10.92 6.04 2.20
CA ARG A 58 10.72 4.78 2.92
C ARG A 58 9.97 4.99 4.26
N GLN A 59 10.15 6.14 4.89
CA GLN A 59 9.53 6.44 6.18
C GLN A 59 8.01 6.61 6.02
N ASN A 60 7.57 7.36 5.02
CA ASN A 60 6.16 7.61 4.75
C ASN A 60 5.55 6.58 3.79
N GLY A 61 6.36 5.66 3.25
CA GLY A 61 5.88 4.60 2.36
C GLY A 61 5.48 5.12 0.97
N TYR A 62 6.27 6.00 0.36
CA TYR A 62 5.95 6.62 -0.92
C TYR A 62 7.10 6.53 -1.91
N ILE A 63 6.77 6.30 -3.20
CA ILE A 63 7.69 6.38 -4.33
C ILE A 63 7.04 7.23 -5.42
N SER A 64 7.83 8.10 -6.06
CA SER A 64 7.44 8.77 -7.30
C SER A 64 8.51 8.51 -8.35
N ILE A 65 8.07 8.09 -9.52
CA ILE A 65 8.92 7.73 -10.65
C ILE A 65 8.53 8.63 -11.82
N ALA A 66 9.50 9.30 -12.42
CA ALA A 66 9.25 10.08 -13.62
C ALA A 66 9.07 9.16 -14.84
N GLY A 67 8.15 9.52 -15.70
CA GLY A 67 8.14 9.05 -17.07
C GLY A 67 9.28 9.68 -17.88
N ASP A 68 9.59 9.08 -19.01
CA ASP A 68 10.62 9.59 -19.96
C ASP A 68 9.99 10.13 -21.26
N GLY A 69 8.66 10.34 -21.26
CA GLY A 69 7.89 10.77 -22.43
C GLY A 69 7.38 9.61 -23.28
N ALA A 70 8.08 8.47 -23.33
CA ALA A 70 7.60 7.22 -23.93
C ALA A 70 6.95 6.29 -22.90
N GLN A 71 7.18 6.53 -21.61
CA GLN A 71 6.66 5.75 -20.49
C GLN A 71 5.97 6.66 -19.48
N PRO A 72 4.87 6.21 -18.84
CA PRO A 72 4.13 7.03 -17.91
C PRO A 72 4.90 7.28 -16.63
N SER A 73 4.56 8.37 -15.95
CA SER A 73 4.95 8.58 -14.57
C SER A 73 4.16 7.65 -13.64
N PHE A 74 4.76 7.25 -12.51
CA PHE A 74 4.11 6.43 -11.50
C PHE A 74 4.19 7.05 -10.13
N GLN A 75 3.15 6.84 -9.34
CA GLN A 75 3.14 7.04 -7.90
C GLN A 75 2.83 5.74 -7.21
N VAL A 76 3.53 5.46 -6.12
CA VAL A 76 3.29 4.29 -5.27
C VAL A 76 3.13 4.75 -3.83
N ALA A 77 2.09 4.26 -3.15
CA ALA A 77 1.88 4.53 -1.74
C ALA A 77 1.54 3.26 -0.97
N LEU A 78 2.15 3.11 0.21
CA LEU A 78 1.95 1.97 1.10
C LEU A 78 0.97 2.33 2.21
N PHE A 79 -0.17 1.69 2.20
CA PHE A 79 -1.13 1.70 3.30
C PHE A 79 -0.98 0.42 4.13
N ARG A 80 -1.59 0.43 5.31
CA ARG A 80 -1.64 -0.77 6.15
C ARG A 80 -3.06 -0.99 6.67
N TYR A 81 -3.46 -2.26 6.62
CA TYR A 81 -4.66 -2.72 7.31
C TYR A 81 -4.50 -2.58 8.82
N ARG A 82 -5.60 -2.67 9.58
CA ARG A 82 -5.57 -2.64 11.05
C ARG A 82 -4.74 -3.75 11.66
N ASP A 83 -4.66 -4.90 10.98
CA ASP A 83 -3.85 -6.06 11.37
C ASP A 83 -2.37 -5.96 10.94
N GLY A 84 -1.96 -4.84 10.32
CA GLY A 84 -0.60 -4.57 9.88
C GLY A 84 -0.26 -5.07 8.49
N ARG A 85 -1.12 -5.87 7.81
CA ARG A 85 -0.89 -6.30 6.42
C ARG A 85 -0.73 -5.11 5.48
N PRO A 86 0.13 -5.22 4.45
CA PRO A 86 0.33 -4.15 3.48
C PRO A 86 -0.81 -4.08 2.47
N LEU A 87 -1.12 -2.87 2.05
CA LEU A 87 -1.88 -2.55 0.84
C LEU A 87 -1.04 -1.54 0.05
N LEU A 88 -0.58 -1.92 -1.12
CA LEU A 88 0.19 -1.06 -2.02
C LEU A 88 -0.74 -0.47 -3.07
N ALA A 89 -0.80 0.85 -3.17
CA ALA A 89 -1.45 1.54 -4.28
C ALA A 89 -0.41 1.88 -5.34
N LEU A 90 -0.75 1.68 -6.59
CA LEU A 90 0.01 2.06 -7.78
C LEU A 90 -0.89 2.91 -8.67
N CYS A 91 -0.47 4.14 -8.92
CA CYS A 91 -1.13 5.04 -9.85
C CYS A 91 -0.19 5.32 -11.02
N SER A 92 -0.59 5.02 -12.24
CA SER A 92 0.11 5.51 -13.42
C SER A 92 -0.43 6.89 -13.81
N GLY A 93 0.47 7.78 -14.22
CA GLY A 93 0.11 9.03 -14.83
C GLY A 93 -0.20 8.85 -16.32
N GLU A 94 -0.45 9.98 -16.99
CA GLU A 94 -0.73 10.02 -18.42
C GLU A 94 0.52 9.73 -19.25
N LEU A 95 0.30 9.06 -20.37
CA LEU A 95 1.21 9.07 -21.53
C LEU A 95 0.80 10.20 -22.47
N GLU A 96 1.74 10.81 -23.16
CA GLU A 96 1.44 11.74 -24.23
C GLU A 96 0.60 11.03 -25.32
N GLY A 97 -0.66 11.42 -25.44
CA GLY A 97 -1.62 10.83 -26.39
C GLY A 97 -2.44 9.65 -25.85
N ASP A 98 -2.24 9.23 -24.61
CA ASP A 98 -3.11 8.26 -23.90
C ASP A 98 -3.55 8.84 -22.57
N ASP A 99 -4.79 9.31 -22.50
CA ASP A 99 -5.39 9.92 -21.30
C ASP A 99 -5.76 8.88 -20.23
N SER A 100 -5.33 7.62 -20.37
CA SER A 100 -5.65 6.56 -19.43
C SER A 100 -4.79 6.66 -18.17
N VAL A 101 -5.41 7.11 -17.08
CA VAL A 101 -4.82 7.05 -15.74
C VAL A 101 -5.34 5.81 -15.02
N THR A 102 -4.44 5.00 -14.49
CA THR A 102 -4.83 3.79 -13.75
C THR A 102 -4.56 3.95 -12.26
N LEU A 103 -5.43 3.36 -11.45
CA LEU A 103 -5.23 3.22 -10.01
C LEU A 103 -5.50 1.76 -9.62
N ASP A 104 -4.45 1.07 -9.27
CA ASP A 104 -4.48 -0.33 -8.85
C ASP A 104 -4.02 -0.51 -7.41
N PHE A 105 -4.55 -1.54 -6.76
CA PHE A 105 -4.18 -1.91 -5.40
C PHE A 105 -3.69 -3.35 -5.37
N PHE A 106 -2.70 -3.60 -4.50
CA PHE A 106 -2.08 -4.91 -4.35
C PHE A 106 -1.92 -5.28 -2.88
N GLU A 107 -2.11 -6.55 -2.57
CA GLU A 107 -1.94 -7.17 -1.25
C GLU A 107 -0.86 -8.25 -1.29
N LEU A 108 -0.18 -8.46 -0.17
CA LEU A 108 0.79 -9.53 -0.05
C LEU A 108 0.09 -10.88 0.12
N GLY A 109 0.31 -11.79 -0.81
CA GLY A 109 -0.19 -13.16 -0.75
C GLY A 109 0.64 -14.07 0.16
N ALA A 110 0.10 -15.24 0.45
CA ALA A 110 0.78 -16.27 1.24
C ALA A 110 2.05 -16.83 0.55
N ASP A 111 2.16 -16.66 -0.75
CA ASP A 111 3.32 -17.02 -1.57
C ASP A 111 4.44 -15.96 -1.53
N GLY A 112 4.28 -14.90 -0.74
CA GLY A 112 5.24 -13.81 -0.62
C GLY A 112 5.28 -12.86 -1.81
N LYS A 113 4.29 -12.90 -2.71
CA LYS A 113 4.17 -12.01 -3.86
C LYS A 113 3.00 -11.04 -3.67
N MET A 114 3.08 -9.90 -4.35
CA MET A 114 1.95 -8.96 -4.39
C MET A 114 0.92 -9.44 -5.43
N HIS A 115 -0.34 -9.48 -5.04
CA HIS A 115 -1.47 -9.82 -5.88
C HIS A 115 -2.46 -8.69 -5.95
N LYS A 116 -3.17 -8.56 -7.06
CA LYS A 116 -4.19 -7.51 -7.23
C LYS A 116 -5.25 -7.65 -6.14
N ALA A 117 -5.47 -6.59 -5.39
CA ALA A 117 -6.46 -6.53 -4.32
C ALA A 117 -7.90 -6.49 -4.88
N SER A 118 -8.87 -6.83 -4.04
CA SER A 118 -10.28 -6.70 -4.41
C SER A 118 -10.64 -5.24 -4.71
N ARG A 119 -11.43 -5.00 -5.76
CA ARG A 119 -11.96 -3.67 -6.09
C ARG A 119 -12.80 -3.03 -4.97
N ARG A 120 -13.27 -3.82 -4.02
CA ARG A 120 -14.01 -3.34 -2.82
C ARG A 120 -13.17 -2.46 -1.91
N VAL A 121 -11.84 -2.49 -2.05
CA VAL A 121 -10.92 -1.63 -1.29
C VAL A 121 -11.14 -0.15 -1.61
N PHE A 122 -11.47 0.16 -2.89
CA PHE A 122 -11.66 1.53 -3.35
C PHE A 122 -13.03 1.67 -4.05
N PRO A 123 -13.95 2.49 -3.51
CA PRO A 123 -15.36 2.47 -3.87
C PRO A 123 -15.68 3.02 -5.26
N ILE A 124 -14.73 3.68 -5.90
CA ILE A 124 -14.95 4.29 -7.22
C ILE A 124 -15.02 3.27 -8.36
N GLY A 125 -14.32 2.11 -8.23
CA GLY A 125 -14.11 1.20 -9.34
C GLY A 125 -15.34 0.77 -10.13
N ASP A 126 -16.52 0.67 -9.48
CA ASP A 126 -17.75 0.28 -10.14
C ASP A 126 -18.58 1.49 -10.63
N ARG A 127 -18.42 2.65 -10.00
CA ARG A 127 -19.19 3.86 -10.35
C ARG A 127 -18.70 4.53 -11.64
N TRP A 128 -17.42 4.37 -11.96
CA TRP A 128 -16.84 4.93 -13.19
C TRP A 128 -17.31 4.20 -14.44
N SER A 129 -17.60 2.91 -14.32
CA SER A 129 -18.13 2.10 -15.42
C SER A 129 -19.63 2.30 -15.65
N THR A 130 -20.37 2.85 -14.68
CA THR A 130 -21.83 2.99 -14.73
C THR A 130 -22.32 4.37 -15.20
N GLY A 131 -21.41 5.31 -15.48
CA GLY A 131 -21.79 6.66 -15.89
C GLY A 131 -22.45 7.50 -14.79
N GLU A 132 -22.41 7.06 -13.54
CA GLU A 132 -23.00 7.76 -12.39
C GLU A 132 -22.29 9.10 -12.11
N TYR A 133 -21.07 9.26 -12.60
CA TYR A 133 -20.37 10.54 -12.67
C TYR A 133 -20.35 10.99 -14.15
N GLU A 134 -20.82 12.17 -14.44
CA GLU A 134 -20.80 12.79 -15.78
C GLU A 134 -19.37 13.01 -16.33
N LEU A 135 -18.36 12.76 -15.48
CA LEU A 135 -16.96 12.88 -15.83
C LEU A 135 -16.49 11.59 -16.50
N LYS A 136 -16.03 11.70 -17.73
CA LYS A 136 -15.31 10.62 -18.40
C LYS A 136 -14.06 10.28 -17.58
N TYR A 137 -13.70 9.01 -17.55
CA TYR A 137 -12.47 8.51 -16.88
C TYR A 137 -11.22 9.29 -17.34
N GLU A 138 -11.20 9.69 -18.59
CA GLU A 138 -10.18 10.52 -19.25
C GLU A 138 -9.97 11.90 -18.60
N ASP A 139 -10.95 12.40 -17.83
CA ASP A 139 -10.88 13.72 -17.19
C ASP A 139 -10.34 13.68 -15.76
N LEU A 140 -9.89 12.54 -15.26
CA LEU A 140 -9.52 12.36 -13.85
C LEU A 140 -8.06 12.04 -13.66
N GLN A 141 -7.51 12.60 -12.61
CA GLN A 141 -6.14 12.35 -12.14
C GLN A 141 -6.17 11.91 -10.68
N PHE A 142 -5.43 10.86 -10.37
CA PHE A 142 -5.25 10.41 -8.99
C PHE A 142 -3.92 10.93 -8.43
N GLU A 143 -3.96 11.41 -7.21
CA GLU A 143 -2.78 11.83 -6.46
C GLU A 143 -2.67 10.98 -5.19
N LEU A 144 -1.63 10.15 -5.13
CA LEU A 144 -1.35 9.32 -3.96
C LEU A 144 -0.66 10.16 -2.87
N PRO A 145 -1.01 9.96 -1.59
CA PRO A 145 -0.43 10.73 -0.51
C PRO A 145 1.02 10.33 -0.26
N ARG A 146 1.94 11.30 -0.29
CA ARG A 146 3.28 11.11 0.26
C ARG A 146 3.24 11.09 1.79
N GLN A 147 2.32 11.84 2.39
CA GLN A 147 2.04 11.88 3.82
C GLN A 147 0.56 11.74 4.06
N GLY A 148 0.20 11.05 5.15
CA GLY A 148 -1.20 10.84 5.49
C GLY A 148 -1.82 9.62 4.83
N ARG A 149 -3.15 9.64 4.58
CA ARG A 149 -3.92 8.47 4.17
C ARG A 149 -4.98 8.77 3.12
N THR A 150 -4.94 9.96 2.50
CA THR A 150 -6.01 10.43 1.62
C THR A 150 -5.53 10.47 0.18
N ILE A 151 -6.17 9.71 -0.69
CA ILE A 151 -6.02 9.81 -2.14
C ILE A 151 -6.91 10.96 -2.61
N LEU A 152 -6.35 11.85 -3.41
CA LEU A 152 -7.09 12.92 -4.05
C LEU A 152 -7.43 12.52 -5.47
N VAL A 153 -8.67 12.79 -5.87
CA VAL A 153 -9.12 12.68 -7.26
C VAL A 153 -9.33 14.09 -7.77
N ARG A 154 -8.60 14.45 -8.80
CA ARG A 154 -8.64 15.77 -9.40
C ARG A 154 -9.23 15.73 -10.81
N SER A 155 -9.83 16.81 -11.23
CA SER A 155 -10.07 17.04 -12.65
C SER A 155 -8.74 17.33 -13.34
N HIS A 156 -8.42 16.58 -14.36
CA HIS A 156 -7.23 16.82 -15.20
C HIS A 156 -7.26 18.24 -15.79
N LYS A 157 -8.40 18.64 -16.37
CA LYS A 157 -8.57 19.95 -17.03
C LYS A 157 -8.42 21.15 -16.11
N SER A 158 -8.96 21.08 -14.88
CA SER A 158 -9.01 22.23 -13.97
C SER A 158 -8.08 22.14 -12.78
N GLY A 159 -7.49 20.97 -12.53
CA GLY A 159 -6.69 20.68 -11.32
C GLY A 159 -7.50 20.68 -10.03
N LYS A 160 -8.83 20.92 -10.08
CA LYS A 160 -9.67 20.96 -8.88
C LYS A 160 -9.78 19.58 -8.27
N VAL A 161 -9.72 19.51 -6.94
CA VAL A 161 -10.04 18.31 -6.18
C VAL A 161 -11.55 18.07 -6.29
N LEU A 162 -11.92 16.91 -6.84
CA LEU A 162 -13.30 16.47 -7.01
C LEU A 162 -13.73 15.57 -5.86
N HIS A 163 -12.83 14.63 -5.46
CA HIS A 163 -13.09 13.68 -4.40
C HIS A 163 -11.87 13.49 -3.53
N LYS A 164 -12.10 13.13 -2.27
CA LYS A 164 -11.08 12.80 -1.28
C LYS A 164 -11.42 11.44 -0.67
N PHE A 165 -10.55 10.47 -0.80
CA PHE A 165 -10.74 9.11 -0.28
C PHE A 165 -9.72 8.82 0.81
N THR A 166 -10.17 8.66 2.05
CA THR A 166 -9.31 8.40 3.19
C THR A 166 -9.33 6.92 3.56
N TRP A 167 -8.15 6.34 3.69
CA TRP A 167 -7.97 4.98 4.17
C TRP A 167 -8.32 4.86 5.66
N ASN A 168 -9.24 3.98 6.02
CA ASN A 168 -9.69 3.76 7.40
C ASN A 168 -9.08 2.52 8.06
N GLY A 169 -8.18 1.81 7.36
CA GLY A 169 -7.58 0.55 7.80
C GLY A 169 -8.27 -0.71 7.29
N GLU A 170 -9.34 -0.56 6.49
CA GLU A 170 -10.07 -1.67 5.85
C GLU A 170 -10.42 -1.36 4.40
N LYS A 171 -10.81 -0.12 4.13
CA LYS A 171 -11.18 0.38 2.81
C LYS A 171 -11.01 1.89 2.74
N PHE A 172 -11.01 2.43 1.54
CA PHE A 172 -11.12 3.87 1.32
C PHE A 172 -12.55 4.34 1.50
N VAL A 173 -12.72 5.47 2.16
CA VAL A 173 -14.02 6.11 2.43
C VAL A 173 -13.98 7.52 1.87
N GLU A 174 -14.96 7.88 1.08
CA GLU A 174 -15.11 9.22 0.55
C GLU A 174 -15.40 10.22 1.68
N GLN A 175 -14.62 11.27 1.74
CA GLN A 175 -14.90 12.41 2.60
C GLN A 175 -15.88 13.32 1.87
N ARG A 176 -17.10 13.41 2.38
CA ARG A 176 -18.03 14.47 1.94
C ARG A 176 -17.60 15.75 2.63
N ASP A 177 -17.27 16.79 1.87
CA ASP A 177 -17.16 18.11 2.45
C ASP A 177 -18.53 18.41 3.08
N ALA A 178 -18.53 18.79 4.37
CA ALA A 178 -19.77 19.21 5.03
C ALA A 178 -20.37 20.30 4.14
N ALA A 179 -21.56 20.01 3.59
CA ALA A 179 -22.24 20.96 2.73
C ALA A 179 -22.25 22.31 3.44
N SER A 180 -21.64 23.31 2.82
CA SER A 180 -21.83 24.69 3.20
C SER A 180 -23.31 25.02 2.94
N ASN A 181 -24.12 24.86 3.99
CA ASN A 181 -25.48 25.39 4.02
C ASN A 181 -25.45 26.91 3.96
#